data_a2394b526b29ec77739207d5b24a325f
#
_entry.id   a2394b526b29ec77739207d5b24a325f
#
_cell.length_a   1.000
_cell.length_b   1.000
_cell.length_c   1.000
_cell.angle_alpha   90.00
_cell.angle_beta   90.00
_cell.angle_gamma   90.00
#
_symmetry.space_group_name_H-M   'P 1'
#
loop_
_entity.id
_entity.type
_entity.pdbx_description
1 polymer ?
#
loop_
_entity_poly.entity_id
_entity_poly.type
_entity_poly.pdbx_seq_one_letter_code
_entity_poly.pdbx_strand_id
1 'polypeptide(L)'
;MKGDAKVIEFLNEALKNELTAVNQYWLHYRLLDHMGVSKLAAFERHESIDEMKHADQLAERILFLDGLPNFQMLGRLRVGETVEEILKADLELEMEALPPIREAIAHCESVRDFVSRDLFAAILSNEEEHVDTLETQFEMIARMGMENYVQLQSAPTEG
;
A
#
# COMPACT_ATOMS: atom_id res chain seq x y z
N MET A 1 -4.13 -26.32 -7.55
CA MET A 1 -3.01 -26.57 -8.50
C MET A 1 -1.68 -26.29 -7.81
N LYS A 2 -0.77 -27.23 -7.83
CA LYS A 2 0.50 -27.07 -7.11
C LYS A 2 1.36 -25.99 -7.77
N GLY A 3 1.73 -24.95 -6.99
CA GLY A 3 2.58 -23.86 -7.46
C GLY A 3 4.04 -24.02 -7.09
N ASP A 4 4.87 -23.16 -7.67
CA ASP A 4 6.28 -23.03 -7.30
C ASP A 4 6.40 -22.52 -5.87
N ALA A 5 7.23 -23.16 -5.05
CA ALA A 5 7.36 -22.82 -3.64
C ALA A 5 7.87 -21.38 -3.42
N LYS A 6 8.77 -20.91 -4.29
CA LYS A 6 9.31 -19.55 -4.18
C LYS A 6 8.29 -18.50 -4.60
N VAL A 7 7.42 -18.81 -5.57
CA VAL A 7 6.30 -17.94 -5.94
C VAL A 7 5.36 -17.77 -4.75
N ILE A 8 5.00 -18.86 -4.07
CA ILE A 8 4.14 -18.81 -2.88
C ILE A 8 4.80 -17.98 -1.77
N GLU A 9 6.11 -18.10 -1.59
CA GLU A 9 6.86 -17.29 -0.62
C GLU A 9 6.79 -15.80 -0.96
N PHE A 10 7.00 -15.43 -2.23
CA PHE A 10 6.85 -14.04 -2.69
C PHE A 10 5.43 -13.51 -2.51
N LEU A 11 4.42 -14.32 -2.81
CA LEU A 11 3.02 -13.95 -2.61
C LEU A 11 2.72 -13.67 -1.14
N ASN A 12 3.22 -14.50 -0.23
CA ASN A 12 3.05 -14.30 1.20
C ASN A 12 3.83 -13.09 1.73
N GLU A 13 5.00 -12.80 1.18
CA GLU A 13 5.74 -11.59 1.51
C GLU A 13 4.98 -10.33 1.09
N ALA A 14 4.44 -10.33 -0.13
CA ALA A 14 3.60 -9.24 -0.61
C ALA A 14 2.34 -9.10 0.25
N LEU A 15 1.70 -10.22 0.61
CA LEU A 15 0.53 -10.23 1.50
C LEU A 15 0.84 -9.57 2.84
N LYS A 16 1.97 -9.90 3.45
CA LYS A 16 2.43 -9.25 4.68
C LYS A 16 2.54 -7.75 4.52
N ASN A 17 3.13 -7.29 3.42
CA ASN A 17 3.31 -5.87 3.15
C ASN A 17 1.97 -5.16 2.94
N GLU A 18 1.03 -5.79 2.22
CA GLU A 18 -0.30 -5.23 1.99
C GLU A 18 -1.11 -5.14 3.29
N LEU A 19 -1.08 -6.17 4.13
CA LEU A 19 -1.78 -6.16 5.42
C LEU A 19 -1.17 -5.12 6.38
N THR A 20 0.13 -4.92 6.32
CA THR A 20 0.82 -3.86 7.07
C THR A 20 0.33 -2.49 6.60
N ALA A 21 0.25 -2.29 5.28
CA ALA A 21 -0.25 -1.05 4.68
C ALA A 21 -1.72 -0.78 5.04
N VAL A 22 -2.57 -1.80 5.01
CA VAL A 22 -3.98 -1.68 5.45
C VAL A 22 -4.05 -1.07 6.85
N ASN A 23 -3.28 -1.60 7.78
CA ASN A 23 -3.28 -1.14 9.17
C ASN A 23 -2.71 0.27 9.31
N GLN A 24 -1.61 0.57 8.62
CA GLN A 24 -0.98 1.89 8.68
C GLN A 24 -1.88 2.98 8.11
N TYR A 25 -2.44 2.77 6.92
CA TYR A 25 -3.34 3.73 6.29
C TYR A 25 -4.62 3.92 7.10
N TRP A 26 -5.17 2.85 7.68
CA TRP A 26 -6.38 2.97 8.48
C TRP A 26 -6.15 3.75 9.77
N LEU A 27 -5.03 3.51 10.45
CA LEU A 27 -4.66 4.29 11.63
C LEU A 27 -4.46 5.76 11.27
N HIS A 28 -3.72 6.05 10.19
CA HIS A 28 -3.50 7.41 9.71
C HIS A 28 -4.81 8.10 9.32
N TYR A 29 -5.73 7.37 8.68
CA TYR A 29 -7.09 7.85 8.42
C TYR A 29 -7.77 8.33 9.71
N ARG A 30 -7.74 7.52 10.76
CA ARG A 30 -8.40 7.89 12.03
C ARG A 30 -7.73 9.07 12.71
N LEU A 31 -6.41 9.15 12.66
CA LEU A 31 -5.67 10.28 13.22
C LEU A 31 -5.99 11.59 12.48
N LEU A 32 -5.99 11.56 11.16
CA LEU A 32 -6.30 12.73 10.33
C LEU A 32 -7.75 13.18 10.50
N ASP A 33 -8.68 12.25 10.57
CA ASP A 33 -10.08 12.55 10.80
C ASP A 33 -10.28 13.21 12.17
N HIS A 34 -9.59 12.70 13.20
CA HIS A 34 -9.62 13.30 14.53
C HIS A 34 -9.04 14.72 14.55
N MET A 35 -8.02 14.99 13.74
CA MET A 35 -7.41 16.33 13.60
C MET A 35 -8.25 17.28 12.74
N GLY A 36 -9.33 16.81 12.12
CA GLY A 36 -10.16 17.63 11.24
C GLY A 36 -9.62 17.78 9.81
N VAL A 37 -8.59 17.02 9.44
CA VAL A 37 -8.00 17.04 8.09
C VAL A 37 -8.78 16.05 7.21
N SER A 38 -10.05 16.33 6.99
CA SER A 38 -11.06 15.40 6.51
C SER A 38 -10.82 14.88 5.10
N LYS A 39 -10.33 15.72 4.21
CA LYS A 39 -10.07 15.33 2.82
C LYS A 39 -8.91 14.36 2.72
N LEU A 40 -7.81 14.64 3.43
CA LEU A 40 -6.67 13.73 3.47
C LEU A 40 -7.03 12.43 4.22
N ALA A 41 -7.85 12.52 5.27
CA ALA A 41 -8.36 11.35 5.97
C ALA A 41 -9.14 10.42 5.02
N ALA A 42 -10.00 10.96 4.18
CA ALA A 42 -10.74 10.19 3.18
C ALA A 42 -9.81 9.51 2.18
N PHE A 43 -8.75 10.18 1.76
CA PHE A 43 -7.71 9.60 0.91
C PHE A 43 -7.04 8.40 1.59
N GLU A 44 -6.59 8.54 2.82
CA GLU A 44 -5.96 7.45 3.59
C GLU A 44 -6.90 6.25 3.76
N ARG A 45 -8.17 6.50 4.03
CA ARG A 45 -9.18 5.45 4.14
C ARG A 45 -9.33 4.68 2.83
N HIS A 46 -9.39 5.40 1.71
CA HIS A 46 -9.49 4.81 0.38
C HIS A 46 -8.26 3.94 0.07
N GLU A 47 -7.06 4.43 0.39
CA GLU A 47 -5.81 3.67 0.21
C GLU A 47 -5.82 2.38 1.03
N SER A 48 -6.27 2.43 2.29
CA SER A 48 -6.36 1.23 3.12
C SER A 48 -7.28 0.17 2.49
N ILE A 49 -8.41 0.59 1.94
CA ILE A 49 -9.35 -0.32 1.27
C ILE A 49 -8.73 -0.91 0.00
N ASP A 50 -8.01 -0.12 -0.78
CA ASP A 50 -7.33 -0.62 -1.98
C ASP A 50 -6.25 -1.65 -1.63
N GLU A 51 -5.48 -1.41 -0.58
CA GLU A 51 -4.49 -2.37 -0.09
C GLU A 51 -5.15 -3.68 0.38
N MET A 52 -6.33 -3.61 0.98
CA MET A 52 -7.08 -4.83 1.36
C MET A 52 -7.54 -5.62 0.13
N LYS A 53 -7.89 -4.94 -0.96
CA LYS A 53 -8.22 -5.61 -2.23
C LYS A 53 -7.00 -6.34 -2.81
N HIS A 54 -5.82 -5.74 -2.72
CA HIS A 54 -4.56 -6.42 -3.11
C HIS A 54 -4.32 -7.65 -2.24
N ALA A 55 -4.49 -7.52 -0.93
CA ALA A 55 -4.34 -8.65 0.00
C ALA A 55 -5.30 -9.79 -0.33
N ASP A 56 -6.54 -9.47 -0.68
CA ASP A 56 -7.55 -10.46 -1.09
C ASP A 56 -7.11 -11.22 -2.35
N GLN A 57 -6.66 -10.51 -3.38
CA GLN A 57 -6.18 -11.12 -4.62
C GLN A 57 -4.95 -12.00 -4.39
N LEU A 58 -4.02 -11.58 -3.54
CA LEU A 58 -2.84 -12.36 -3.18
C LEU A 58 -3.24 -13.65 -2.44
N ALA A 59 -4.16 -13.55 -1.48
CA ALA A 59 -4.65 -14.70 -0.75
C ALA A 59 -5.35 -15.72 -1.66
N GLU A 60 -6.19 -15.23 -2.57
CA GLU A 60 -6.85 -16.08 -3.57
C GLU A 60 -5.84 -16.84 -4.44
N ARG A 61 -4.79 -16.13 -4.90
CA ARG A 61 -3.75 -16.75 -5.72
C ARG A 61 -2.94 -17.79 -4.96
N ILE A 62 -2.59 -17.51 -3.69
CA ILE A 62 -1.88 -18.47 -2.84
C ILE A 62 -2.69 -19.76 -2.67
N LEU A 63 -4.00 -19.63 -2.38
CA LEU A 63 -4.88 -20.80 -2.24
C LEU A 63 -4.99 -21.58 -3.53
N PHE A 64 -5.09 -20.90 -4.67
CA PHE A 64 -5.12 -21.56 -5.99
C PHE A 64 -3.86 -22.38 -6.24
N LEU A 65 -2.71 -21.93 -5.75
CA LEU A 65 -1.41 -22.60 -5.89
C LEU A 65 -1.16 -23.65 -4.79
N ASP A 66 -2.19 -24.03 -4.04
CA ASP A 66 -2.13 -24.99 -2.91
C ASP A 66 -1.22 -24.52 -1.75
N GLY A 67 -1.05 -23.20 -1.62
CA GLY A 67 -0.36 -22.59 -0.49
C GLY A 67 -1.33 -22.21 0.63
N LEU A 68 -0.77 -21.75 1.75
CA LEU A 68 -1.54 -21.21 2.87
C LEU A 68 -1.24 -19.72 3.03
N PRO A 69 -2.25 -18.84 2.86
CA PRO A 69 -2.05 -17.41 3.08
C PRO A 69 -1.71 -17.11 4.54
N ASN A 70 -0.65 -16.35 4.76
CA ASN A 70 -0.19 -15.98 6.09
C ASN A 70 -0.75 -14.61 6.49
N PHE A 71 -1.89 -14.59 7.18
CA PHE A 71 -2.51 -13.36 7.71
C PHE A 71 -1.98 -12.96 9.09
N GLN A 72 -1.22 -13.83 9.75
CA GLN A 72 -0.75 -13.61 11.11
C GLN A 72 0.49 -12.72 11.17
N MET A 73 1.31 -12.71 10.12
CA MET A 73 2.56 -11.96 10.11
C MET A 73 2.36 -10.56 9.52
N LEU A 74 2.66 -9.56 10.34
CA LEU A 74 2.65 -8.16 9.93
C LEU A 74 4.05 -7.59 10.05
N GLY A 75 4.35 -6.62 9.19
CA GLY A 75 5.55 -5.82 9.30
C GLY A 75 5.38 -4.71 10.34
N ARG A 76 6.46 -3.96 10.52
CA ARG A 76 6.44 -2.80 11.43
C ARG A 76 5.59 -1.69 10.84
N LEU A 77 4.64 -1.18 11.63
CA LEU A 77 3.90 0.04 11.30
C LEU A 77 4.78 1.26 11.56
N ARG A 78 4.71 2.22 10.66
CA ARG A 78 5.28 3.55 10.83
C ARG A 78 4.14 4.51 11.08
N VAL A 79 4.08 5.09 12.27
CA VAL A 79 2.96 5.95 12.67
C VAL A 79 3.45 7.39 12.72
N GLY A 80 2.79 8.26 11.94
CA GLY A 80 3.00 9.70 12.01
C GLY A 80 2.03 10.35 13.00
N GLU A 81 2.48 11.39 13.68
CA GLU A 81 1.64 12.16 14.59
C GLU A 81 1.26 13.54 14.01
N THR A 82 1.93 13.96 12.96
CA THR A 82 1.63 15.18 12.21
C THR A 82 1.30 14.84 10.76
N VAL A 83 0.69 15.77 10.03
CA VAL A 83 0.39 15.58 8.60
C VAL A 83 1.65 15.22 7.82
N GLU A 84 2.74 15.94 8.05
CA GLU A 84 4.01 15.70 7.37
C GLU A 84 4.58 14.32 7.69
N GLU A 85 4.57 13.93 8.97
CA GLU A 85 5.06 12.62 9.40
C GLU A 85 4.22 11.47 8.83
N ILE A 86 2.90 11.65 8.75
CA ILE A 86 1.98 10.68 8.18
C ILE A 86 2.33 10.44 6.70
N LEU A 87 2.42 11.51 5.91
CA LEU A 87 2.76 11.40 4.50
C LEU A 87 4.14 10.78 4.27
N LYS A 88 5.11 11.15 5.09
CA LYS A 88 6.45 10.60 5.02
C LYS A 88 6.47 9.11 5.34
N ALA A 89 5.78 8.71 6.40
CA ALA A 89 5.67 7.29 6.79
C ALA A 89 5.03 6.45 5.69
N ASP A 90 3.98 6.98 5.06
CA ASP A 90 3.29 6.30 3.96
C ASP A 90 4.19 6.18 2.74
N LEU A 91 4.91 7.24 2.37
CA LEU A 91 5.84 7.20 1.25
C LEU A 91 6.96 6.17 1.47
N GLU A 92 7.54 6.13 2.67
CA GLU A 92 8.56 5.14 3.02
C GLU A 92 8.03 3.71 2.90
N LEU A 93 6.80 3.47 3.36
CA LEU A 93 6.15 2.16 3.26
C LEU A 93 6.01 1.73 1.79
N GLU A 94 5.49 2.62 0.94
CA GLU A 94 5.29 2.32 -0.49
C GLU A 94 6.63 2.08 -1.20
N MET A 95 7.63 2.91 -0.94
CA MET A 95 8.94 2.76 -1.57
C MET A 95 9.63 1.44 -1.20
N GLU A 96 9.45 0.96 0.03
CA GLU A 96 10.00 -0.33 0.46
C GLU A 96 9.28 -1.53 -0.16
N ALA A 97 8.03 -1.38 -0.57
CA ALA A 97 7.27 -2.45 -1.20
C ALA A 97 7.69 -2.72 -2.65
N LEU A 98 8.28 -1.74 -3.34
CA LEU A 98 8.57 -1.85 -4.77
C LEU A 98 9.64 -2.91 -5.10
N PRO A 99 10.83 -2.93 -4.46
CA PRO A 99 11.85 -3.91 -4.82
C PRO A 99 11.42 -5.38 -4.68
N PRO A 100 10.75 -5.81 -3.58
CA PRO A 100 10.29 -7.20 -3.48
C PRO A 100 9.31 -7.60 -4.58
N ILE A 101 8.42 -6.70 -4.99
CA ILE A 101 7.45 -6.96 -6.06
C ILE A 101 8.18 -7.15 -7.39
N ARG A 102 9.17 -6.32 -7.68
CA ARG A 102 9.98 -6.45 -8.90
C ARG A 102 10.75 -7.77 -8.94
N GLU A 103 11.32 -8.18 -7.82
CA GLU A 103 11.99 -9.48 -7.71
C GLU A 103 11.01 -10.64 -7.90
N ALA A 104 9.81 -10.53 -7.34
CA ALA A 104 8.76 -11.52 -7.51
C ALA A 104 8.35 -11.68 -8.97
N ILE A 105 8.19 -10.57 -9.69
CA ILE A 105 7.88 -10.57 -11.13
C ILE A 105 8.96 -11.32 -11.91
N ALA A 106 10.23 -11.00 -11.67
CA ALA A 106 11.34 -11.65 -12.36
C ALA A 106 11.40 -13.15 -12.08
N HIS A 107 11.14 -13.56 -10.84
CA HIS A 107 11.11 -14.98 -10.48
C HIS A 107 9.93 -15.70 -11.14
N CYS A 108 8.73 -15.13 -11.09
CA CYS A 108 7.55 -15.71 -11.74
C CYS A 108 7.80 -15.94 -13.23
N GLU A 109 8.44 -14.98 -13.91
CA GLU A 109 8.81 -15.10 -15.30
C GLU A 109 9.77 -16.29 -15.53
N SER A 110 10.77 -16.44 -14.67
CA SER A 110 11.77 -17.50 -14.77
C SER A 110 11.17 -18.90 -14.63
N VAL A 111 10.11 -19.06 -13.84
CA VAL A 111 9.40 -20.35 -13.66
C VAL A 111 8.13 -20.46 -14.50
N ARG A 112 7.88 -19.49 -15.35
CA ARG A 112 6.72 -19.44 -16.28
C ARG A 112 5.37 -19.36 -15.58
N ASP A 113 5.32 -18.84 -14.37
CA ASP A 113 4.05 -18.51 -13.72
C ASP A 113 3.61 -17.10 -14.14
N PHE A 114 3.11 -17.00 -15.36
CA PHE A 114 2.75 -15.73 -15.96
C PHE A 114 1.53 -15.08 -15.33
N VAL A 115 0.64 -15.87 -14.73
CA VAL A 115 -0.55 -15.34 -14.06
C VAL A 115 -0.18 -14.67 -12.73
N SER A 116 0.68 -15.29 -11.93
CA SER A 116 1.22 -14.64 -10.73
C SER A 116 2.05 -13.41 -11.09
N ARG A 117 2.86 -13.48 -12.15
CA ARG A 117 3.59 -12.33 -12.68
C ARG A 117 2.65 -11.17 -12.98
N ASP A 118 1.54 -11.43 -13.67
CA ASP A 118 0.59 -10.38 -14.05
C ASP A 118 -0.13 -9.79 -12.84
N LEU A 119 -0.44 -10.61 -11.82
CA LEU A 119 -0.96 -10.11 -10.55
C LEU A 119 0.04 -9.16 -9.87
N PHE A 120 1.31 -9.55 -9.77
CA PHE A 120 2.34 -8.68 -9.22
C PHE A 120 2.54 -7.40 -10.04
N ALA A 121 2.48 -7.52 -11.38
CA ALA A 121 2.63 -6.35 -12.25
C ALA A 121 1.49 -5.35 -12.06
N ALA A 122 0.25 -5.82 -11.88
CA ALA A 122 -0.89 -4.96 -11.60
C ALA A 122 -0.74 -4.26 -10.24
N ILE A 123 -0.31 -5.00 -9.22
CA ILE A 123 -0.04 -4.42 -7.89
C ILE A 123 1.09 -3.39 -7.98
N LEU A 124 2.20 -3.71 -8.67
CA LEU A 124 3.31 -2.80 -8.86
C LEU A 124 2.86 -1.48 -9.50
N SER A 125 2.07 -1.55 -10.54
CA SER A 125 1.53 -0.36 -11.22
C SER A 125 0.73 0.52 -10.25
N ASN A 126 -0.09 -0.09 -9.41
CA ASN A 126 -0.89 0.63 -8.43
C ASN A 126 -0.01 1.23 -7.30
N GLU A 127 1.01 0.51 -6.84
CA GLU A 127 1.96 1.02 -5.84
C GLU A 127 2.79 2.20 -6.39
N GLU A 128 3.16 2.17 -7.67
CA GLU A 128 3.83 3.30 -8.31
C GLU A 128 2.91 4.53 -8.37
N GLU A 129 1.61 4.34 -8.61
CA GLU A 129 0.63 5.43 -8.54
C GLU A 129 0.51 6.00 -7.13
N HIS A 130 0.55 5.16 -6.09
CA HIS A 130 0.55 5.61 -4.70
C HIS A 130 1.79 6.46 -4.40
N VAL A 131 2.96 6.02 -4.84
CA VAL A 131 4.21 6.80 -4.69
C VAL A 131 4.09 8.15 -5.37
N ASP A 132 3.63 8.18 -6.63
CA ASP A 132 3.47 9.42 -7.38
C ASP A 132 2.50 10.39 -6.68
N THR A 133 1.39 9.88 -6.17
CA THR A 133 0.40 10.67 -5.44
C THR A 133 1.01 11.26 -4.17
N LEU A 134 1.75 10.47 -3.39
CA LEU A 134 2.39 10.94 -2.16
C LEU A 134 3.50 11.96 -2.44
N GLU A 135 4.32 11.72 -3.46
CA GLU A 135 5.34 12.68 -3.88
C GLU A 135 4.71 14.01 -4.30
N THR A 136 3.57 13.96 -4.99
CA THR A 136 2.80 15.15 -5.38
C THR A 136 2.35 15.94 -4.15
N GLN A 137 1.95 15.28 -3.05
CA GLN A 137 1.58 15.98 -1.82
C GLN A 137 2.76 16.79 -1.27
N PHE A 138 3.96 16.22 -1.27
CA PHE A 138 5.16 16.94 -0.83
C PHE A 138 5.50 18.12 -1.73
N GLU A 139 5.32 17.99 -3.05
CA GLU A 139 5.50 19.10 -3.98
C GLU A 139 4.49 20.22 -3.70
N MET A 140 3.23 19.88 -3.42
CA MET A 140 2.21 20.85 -3.04
C MET A 140 2.58 21.58 -1.76
N ILE A 141 3.03 20.85 -0.74
CA ILE A 141 3.48 21.44 0.52
C ILE A 141 4.65 22.41 0.29
N ALA A 142 5.61 22.04 -0.55
CA ALA A 142 6.75 22.89 -0.88
C ALA A 142 6.32 24.19 -1.57
N ARG A 143 5.29 24.13 -2.43
CA ARG A 143 4.80 25.30 -3.16
C ARG A 143 3.92 26.23 -2.33
N MET A 144 3.02 25.67 -1.52
CA MET A 144 2.00 26.48 -0.82
C MET A 144 2.25 26.64 0.67
N GLY A 145 3.18 25.90 1.24
CA GLY A 145 3.43 25.85 2.68
C GLY A 145 2.47 24.90 3.41
N MET A 146 2.90 24.40 4.56
CA MET A 146 2.15 23.40 5.32
C MET A 146 0.78 23.92 5.79
N GLU A 147 0.71 25.16 6.26
CA GLU A 147 -0.55 25.73 6.74
C GLU A 147 -1.63 25.79 5.65
N ASN A 148 -1.27 26.25 4.47
CA ASN A 148 -2.19 26.30 3.33
C ASN A 148 -2.56 24.90 2.86
N TYR A 149 -1.61 23.98 2.86
CA TYR A 149 -1.86 22.59 2.49
C TYR A 149 -2.86 21.94 3.46
N VAL A 150 -2.66 22.09 4.77
CA VAL A 150 -3.57 21.52 5.77
C VAL A 150 -4.96 22.15 5.64
N GLN A 151 -5.05 23.44 5.38
CA GLN A 151 -6.33 24.13 5.16
C GLN A 151 -7.05 23.53 3.94
N LEU A 152 -6.34 23.31 2.84
CA LEU A 152 -6.88 22.70 1.63
C LEU A 152 -7.39 21.28 1.92
N GLN A 153 -6.64 20.49 2.70
CA GLN A 153 -6.97 19.10 3.02
C GLN A 153 -8.02 18.96 4.12
N SER A 154 -8.40 20.06 4.77
CA SER A 154 -9.46 20.10 5.79
C SER A 154 -10.82 20.46 5.21
N ALA A 155 -10.90 20.73 3.92
CA ALA A 155 -12.17 20.99 3.26
C ALA A 155 -13.06 19.75 3.30
N PRO A 156 -14.40 19.91 3.42
CA PRO A 156 -15.32 18.79 3.39
C PRO A 156 -15.18 17.99 2.08
N THR A 157 -15.22 16.67 2.19
CA THR A 157 -15.28 15.80 1.01
C THR A 157 -16.72 15.76 0.49
N GLU A 158 -16.88 15.81 -0.83
CA GLU A 158 -18.17 15.62 -1.46
C GLU A 158 -18.56 14.14 -1.45
N GLY A 159 -19.69 13.86 -0.92
CA GLY A 159 -20.29 12.54 -0.96
C GLY A 159 -19.79 11.54 -0.01
#